data_867b5a5969a577ef1d5000895e1fcd2e
#
_entry.id   867b5a5969a577ef1d5000895e1fcd2e
#
_cell.length_a   1.000
_cell.length_b   1.000
_cell.length_c   1.000
_cell.angle_alpha   90.00
_cell.angle_beta   90.00
_cell.angle_gamma   90.00
#
_symmetry.space_group_name_H-M   'P 1'
#
loop_
_entity.id
_entity.type
_entity.pdbx_description
1 polymer ?
#
loop_
_entity_poly.entity_id
_entity_poly.type
_entity_poly.pdbx_seq_one_letter_code
_entity_poly.pdbx_strand_id
1 'polypeptide(L)'
;MQTELSSTLGAEHAVFGFTPFPAVAAAISRAGGFGVLGAVRYGAADDLARDLDWMQEHTDGLPYGLDVVMPAKKVEGVTEADIEAMIPETHRTYVEETLAKHGVPPLPEGEASGWRITGWMEQVARSQLDVAFDYPIKLLANALGSPPPDVVRRAHDHGILVAALAGSPRHARHHQEAGIDVIVAQGYEAGGHTGEIATMVLTPEVVRAVDPLPVLAAGGIGTGEQVAAGLALGAQGVWLGSVWLTTEEAELHSPLLMQKLLAAGPGDTVRSRALTGKPARQLRTEWTDAWDDPAGPGTLPMPLQGLLVADALTRIQKYETEPLLGTPVGQIVGQMNSTRSVQAVFDDLTRGFERAIDRINRIAGR
;
A
#
# COMPACT_ATOMS: atom_id res chain seq x y z
N MET A 1 -8.63 16.26 -14.77
CA MET A 1 -7.46 15.35 -14.99
C MET A 1 -7.97 13.97 -15.46
N GLN A 2 -8.63 13.90 -16.61
CA GLN A 2 -9.28 12.67 -17.10
C GLN A 2 -8.38 11.95 -18.12
N THR A 3 -8.35 10.62 -18.06
CA THR A 3 -7.67 9.73 -19.01
C THR A 3 -8.61 8.63 -19.45
N GLU A 4 -8.22 7.81 -20.43
CA GLU A 4 -9.01 6.67 -20.88
C GLU A 4 -9.28 5.68 -19.73
N LEU A 5 -8.25 5.35 -18.93
CA LEU A 5 -8.40 4.44 -17.82
C LEU A 5 -9.35 4.99 -16.75
N SER A 6 -9.22 6.27 -16.34
CA SER A 6 -10.12 6.86 -15.34
C SER A 6 -11.55 6.89 -15.84
N SER A 7 -11.78 7.19 -17.12
CA SER A 7 -13.09 7.16 -17.74
C SER A 7 -13.69 5.75 -17.77
N THR A 8 -12.90 4.74 -18.14
CA THR A 8 -13.31 3.33 -18.17
C THR A 8 -13.75 2.84 -16.78
N LEU A 9 -13.06 3.28 -15.74
CA LEU A 9 -13.37 2.93 -14.35
C LEU A 9 -14.45 3.84 -13.72
N GLY A 10 -14.90 4.87 -14.42
CA GLY A 10 -15.93 5.80 -13.95
C GLY A 10 -15.43 6.84 -12.95
N ALA A 11 -14.12 7.09 -12.88
CA ALA A 11 -13.56 8.18 -12.08
C ALA A 11 -13.44 9.48 -12.88
N GLU A 12 -13.72 10.60 -12.23
CA GLU A 12 -13.61 11.94 -12.85
C GLU A 12 -12.16 12.34 -13.07
N HIS A 13 -11.28 11.92 -12.15
CA HIS A 13 -9.86 12.25 -12.15
C HIS A 13 -8.99 11.01 -12.20
N ALA A 14 -7.85 11.09 -12.87
CA ALA A 14 -6.86 10.03 -12.98
C ALA A 14 -6.00 9.89 -11.70
N VAL A 15 -6.65 9.91 -10.53
CA VAL A 15 -6.06 9.79 -9.20
C VAL A 15 -6.64 8.56 -8.51
N PHE A 16 -5.80 7.56 -8.31
CA PHE A 16 -6.12 6.30 -7.63
C PHE A 16 -5.52 6.35 -6.22
N GLY A 17 -6.36 6.22 -5.22
CA GLY A 17 -5.92 6.33 -3.83
C GLY A 17 -6.00 5.00 -3.10
N PHE A 18 -4.85 4.43 -2.79
CA PHE A 18 -4.74 3.23 -1.96
C PHE A 18 -4.73 3.59 -0.47
N THR A 19 -5.55 2.91 0.29
CA THR A 19 -5.63 3.12 1.74
C THR A 19 -6.15 1.86 2.46
N PRO A 20 -5.71 1.59 3.70
CA PRO A 20 -6.31 0.55 4.53
C PRO A 20 -7.63 0.98 5.20
N PHE A 21 -8.07 2.24 5.04
CA PHE A 21 -9.22 2.83 5.74
C PHE A 21 -10.42 2.97 4.79
N PRO A 22 -11.57 2.32 5.06
CA PRO A 22 -12.75 2.40 4.20
C PRO A 22 -13.28 3.83 4.07
N ALA A 23 -13.25 4.63 5.14
CA ALA A 23 -13.69 6.03 5.10
C ALA A 23 -12.85 6.88 4.16
N VAL A 24 -11.53 6.67 4.11
CA VAL A 24 -10.64 7.35 3.18
C VAL A 24 -10.91 6.90 1.74
N ALA A 25 -11.06 5.58 1.49
CA ALA A 25 -11.35 5.07 0.15
C ALA A 25 -12.67 5.62 -0.40
N ALA A 26 -13.73 5.63 0.41
CA ALA A 26 -15.01 6.23 0.05
C ALA A 26 -14.89 7.74 -0.21
N ALA A 27 -14.16 8.47 0.63
CA ALA A 27 -13.95 9.90 0.46
C ALA A 27 -13.16 10.24 -0.83
N ILE A 28 -12.17 9.41 -1.20
CA ILE A 28 -11.43 9.56 -2.47
C ILE A 28 -12.37 9.40 -3.66
N SER A 29 -13.25 8.39 -3.64
CA SER A 29 -14.23 8.20 -4.70
C SER A 29 -15.18 9.40 -4.81
N ARG A 30 -15.71 9.90 -3.67
CA ARG A 30 -16.57 11.10 -3.64
C ARG A 30 -15.86 12.37 -4.10
N ALA A 31 -14.56 12.49 -3.89
CA ALA A 31 -13.75 13.62 -4.37
C ALA A 31 -13.46 13.55 -5.90
N GLY A 32 -14.00 12.56 -6.60
CA GLY A 32 -13.82 12.36 -8.04
C GLY A 32 -12.62 11.50 -8.43
N GLY A 33 -11.90 10.92 -7.46
CA GLY A 33 -10.85 9.94 -7.68
C GLY A 33 -11.38 8.51 -7.76
N PHE A 34 -10.48 7.55 -7.61
CA PHE A 34 -10.80 6.14 -7.52
C PHE A 34 -10.19 5.55 -6.24
N GLY A 35 -11.03 5.35 -5.21
CA GLY A 35 -10.60 4.79 -3.93
C GLY A 35 -10.31 3.29 -4.05
N VAL A 36 -9.21 2.83 -3.46
CA VAL A 36 -8.84 1.40 -3.41
C VAL A 36 -8.59 0.99 -1.98
N LEU A 37 -9.45 0.11 -1.46
CA LEU A 37 -9.35 -0.40 -0.10
C LEU A 37 -8.33 -1.55 -0.03
N GLY A 38 -7.37 -1.47 0.90
CA GLY A 38 -6.42 -2.54 1.17
C GLY A 38 -7.00 -3.63 2.06
N ALA A 39 -7.22 -4.83 1.52
CA ALA A 39 -7.81 -5.94 2.25
C ALA A 39 -6.83 -6.67 3.18
N VAL A 40 -5.54 -6.40 3.12
CA VAL A 40 -4.51 -7.08 3.93
C VAL A 40 -4.71 -6.95 5.45
N ARG A 41 -5.41 -5.90 5.90
CA ARG A 41 -5.72 -5.66 7.31
C ARG A 41 -6.75 -6.65 7.90
N TYR A 42 -7.56 -7.28 7.05
CA TYR A 42 -8.66 -8.13 7.51
C TYR A 42 -8.20 -9.58 7.68
N GLY A 43 -8.31 -10.08 8.89
CA GLY A 43 -8.03 -11.49 9.20
C GLY A 43 -9.18 -12.44 8.85
N ALA A 44 -10.40 -11.93 8.73
CA ALA A 44 -11.59 -12.67 8.37
C ALA A 44 -12.36 -11.98 7.23
N ALA A 45 -13.02 -12.78 6.40
CA ALA A 45 -13.82 -12.28 5.28
C ALA A 45 -15.04 -11.46 5.75
N ASP A 46 -15.64 -11.84 6.89
CA ASP A 46 -16.78 -11.13 7.47
C ASP A 46 -16.44 -9.69 7.91
N ASP A 47 -15.19 -9.46 8.34
CA ASP A 47 -14.74 -8.11 8.71
C ASP A 47 -14.61 -7.24 7.44
N LEU A 48 -14.10 -7.81 6.35
CA LEU A 48 -14.06 -7.14 5.06
C LEU A 48 -15.49 -6.86 4.54
N ALA A 49 -16.40 -7.83 4.67
CA ALA A 49 -17.80 -7.65 4.24
C ALA A 49 -18.45 -6.45 4.92
N ARG A 50 -18.29 -6.30 6.25
CA ARG A 50 -18.84 -5.15 7.00
C ARG A 50 -18.32 -3.82 6.48
N ASP A 51 -17.03 -3.72 6.18
CA ASP A 51 -16.45 -2.49 5.66
C ASP A 51 -16.86 -2.23 4.20
N LEU A 52 -17.06 -3.27 3.39
CA LEU A 52 -17.60 -3.13 2.03
C LEU A 52 -19.08 -2.73 2.03
N ASP A 53 -19.90 -3.27 2.94
CA ASP A 53 -21.29 -2.81 3.17
C ASP A 53 -21.30 -1.32 3.51
N TRP A 54 -20.46 -0.91 4.46
CA TRP A 54 -20.31 0.49 4.83
C TRP A 54 -19.87 1.36 3.65
N MET A 55 -18.89 0.90 2.85
CA MET A 55 -18.43 1.63 1.66
C MET A 55 -19.55 1.77 0.62
N GLN A 56 -20.34 0.72 0.40
CA GLN A 56 -21.45 0.76 -0.54
C GLN A 56 -22.49 1.85 -0.17
N GLU A 57 -22.71 2.06 1.13
CA GLU A 57 -23.60 3.10 1.63
C GLU A 57 -22.97 4.52 1.55
N HIS A 58 -21.63 4.61 1.56
CA HIS A 58 -20.91 5.89 1.74
C HIS A 58 -20.11 6.36 0.50
N THR A 59 -20.14 5.62 -0.59
CA THR A 59 -19.52 6.03 -1.86
C THR A 59 -20.45 6.81 -2.78
N ASP A 60 -21.74 7.00 -2.40
CA ASP A 60 -22.77 7.62 -3.24
C ASP A 60 -22.93 6.91 -4.60
N GLY A 61 -22.70 5.59 -4.64
CA GLY A 61 -22.75 4.79 -5.87
C GLY A 61 -21.54 4.97 -6.80
N LEU A 62 -20.53 5.69 -6.37
CA LEU A 62 -19.28 5.90 -7.13
C LEU A 62 -18.39 4.67 -7.09
N PRO A 63 -17.57 4.44 -8.14
CA PRO A 63 -16.73 3.27 -8.28
C PRO A 63 -15.58 3.26 -7.27
N TYR A 64 -15.20 2.06 -6.86
CA TYR A 64 -14.02 1.81 -6.02
C TYR A 64 -13.39 0.46 -6.36
N GLY A 65 -12.21 0.21 -5.81
CA GLY A 65 -11.46 -1.03 -6.00
C GLY A 65 -11.03 -1.64 -4.67
N LEU A 66 -10.48 -2.84 -4.77
CA LEU A 66 -9.91 -3.59 -3.67
C LEU A 66 -8.47 -3.99 -3.99
N ASP A 67 -7.58 -3.89 -3.01
CA ASP A 67 -6.23 -4.47 -3.08
C ASP A 67 -6.14 -5.68 -2.15
N VAL A 68 -5.79 -6.82 -2.71
CA VAL A 68 -5.55 -8.06 -1.99
C VAL A 68 -4.07 -8.41 -2.02
N VAL A 69 -3.63 -9.25 -1.09
CA VAL A 69 -2.26 -9.74 -1.09
C VAL A 69 -2.25 -11.24 -1.33
N MET A 70 -1.96 -11.63 -2.56
CA MET A 70 -1.78 -13.04 -2.94
C MET A 70 -0.32 -13.27 -3.34
N PRO A 71 0.44 -14.09 -2.61
CA PRO A 71 1.80 -14.42 -3.00
C PRO A 71 1.80 -15.28 -4.28
N ALA A 72 2.66 -14.92 -5.24
CA ALA A 72 2.79 -15.63 -6.53
C ALA A 72 3.32 -17.07 -6.40
N LYS A 73 3.87 -17.48 -5.25
CA LYS A 73 4.39 -18.82 -5.01
C LYS A 73 3.67 -19.47 -3.83
N LYS A 74 3.03 -20.59 -4.11
CA LYS A 74 2.43 -21.46 -3.11
C LYS A 74 3.49 -22.38 -2.52
N VAL A 75 3.55 -22.46 -1.19
CA VAL A 75 4.28 -23.52 -0.50
C VAL A 75 3.25 -24.57 -0.12
N GLU A 76 3.10 -25.60 -0.95
CA GLU A 76 2.12 -26.67 -0.69
C GLU A 76 2.58 -27.54 0.50
N GLY A 77 1.62 -27.90 1.35
CA GLY A 77 1.82 -28.86 2.43
C GLY A 77 2.57 -28.34 3.67
N VAL A 78 2.80 -27.02 3.78
CA VAL A 78 3.40 -26.38 4.95
C VAL A 78 2.34 -25.59 5.71
N THR A 79 2.17 -25.86 7.00
CA THR A 79 1.26 -25.13 7.88
C THR A 79 1.94 -23.89 8.47
N GLU A 80 1.17 -22.96 9.02
CA GLU A 80 1.71 -21.81 9.75
C GLU A 80 2.59 -22.25 10.91
N ALA A 81 2.19 -23.30 11.63
CA ALA A 81 2.98 -23.90 12.72
C ALA A 81 4.33 -24.45 12.24
N ASP A 82 4.38 -25.06 11.05
CA ASP A 82 5.63 -25.54 10.45
C ASP A 82 6.57 -24.37 10.12
N ILE A 83 6.01 -23.28 9.62
CA ILE A 83 6.77 -22.05 9.31
C ILE A 83 7.27 -21.40 10.60
N GLU A 84 6.43 -21.30 11.63
CA GLU A 84 6.82 -20.77 12.95
C GLU A 84 7.94 -21.59 13.60
N ALA A 85 7.92 -22.91 13.45
CA ALA A 85 8.97 -23.80 13.95
C ALA A 85 10.34 -23.57 13.28
N MET A 86 10.37 -22.94 12.10
CA MET A 86 11.61 -22.58 11.41
C MET A 86 12.26 -21.30 11.94
N ILE A 87 11.58 -20.54 12.80
CA ILE A 87 12.12 -19.30 13.37
C ILE A 87 13.14 -19.64 14.45
N PRO A 88 14.43 -19.21 14.29
CA PRO A 88 15.47 -19.51 15.26
C PRO A 88 15.21 -18.86 16.62
N GLU A 89 15.53 -19.57 17.71
CA GLU A 89 15.37 -19.06 19.08
C GLU A 89 16.17 -17.77 19.32
N THR A 90 17.33 -17.64 18.70
CA THR A 90 18.15 -16.41 18.76
C THR A 90 17.42 -15.18 18.28
N HIS A 91 16.55 -15.30 17.26
CA HIS A 91 15.76 -14.19 16.74
C HIS A 91 14.58 -13.87 17.67
N ARG A 92 13.95 -14.91 18.27
CA ARG A 92 12.89 -14.70 19.29
C ARG A 92 13.43 -13.96 20.51
N THR A 93 14.57 -14.42 21.02
CA THR A 93 15.27 -13.76 22.14
C THR A 93 15.59 -12.30 21.79
N TYR A 94 16.13 -12.04 20.60
CA TYR A 94 16.47 -10.69 20.15
C TYR A 94 15.24 -9.74 20.11
N VAL A 95 14.10 -10.23 19.67
CA VAL A 95 12.84 -9.47 19.70
C VAL A 95 12.47 -9.10 21.13
N GLU A 96 12.45 -10.09 22.04
CA GLU A 96 12.07 -9.84 23.45
C GLU A 96 13.06 -8.93 24.17
N GLU A 97 14.36 -9.07 23.93
CA GLU A 97 15.39 -8.17 24.48
C GLU A 97 15.21 -6.73 23.97
N THR A 98 14.89 -6.57 22.68
CA THR A 98 14.62 -5.26 22.09
C THR A 98 13.38 -4.63 22.73
N LEU A 99 12.29 -5.37 22.90
CA LEU A 99 11.08 -4.87 23.55
C LEU A 99 11.32 -4.54 25.02
N ALA A 100 12.03 -5.40 25.76
CA ALA A 100 12.36 -5.21 27.17
C ALA A 100 13.23 -3.96 27.39
N LYS A 101 14.20 -3.72 26.52
CA LYS A 101 15.04 -2.49 26.54
C LYS A 101 14.22 -1.21 26.50
N HIS A 102 13.07 -1.23 25.82
CA HIS A 102 12.17 -0.09 25.68
C HIS A 102 10.96 -0.16 26.63
N GLY A 103 10.93 -1.14 27.54
CA GLY A 103 9.86 -1.28 28.53
C GLY A 103 8.51 -1.67 27.95
N VAL A 104 8.47 -2.32 26.78
CA VAL A 104 7.22 -2.76 26.11
C VAL A 104 6.70 -4.02 26.81
N PRO A 105 5.52 -3.95 27.47
CA PRO A 105 4.97 -5.11 28.18
C PRO A 105 4.41 -6.16 27.21
N PRO A 106 4.21 -7.42 27.65
CA PRO A 106 3.49 -8.41 26.87
C PRO A 106 2.03 -8.01 26.66
N LEU A 107 1.35 -8.63 25.69
CA LEU A 107 -0.10 -8.48 25.53
C LEU A 107 -0.81 -9.09 26.75
N PRO A 108 -1.99 -8.56 27.12
CA PRO A 108 -2.84 -9.16 28.14
C PRO A 108 -3.21 -10.61 27.78
N GLU A 109 -3.43 -11.41 28.82
CA GLU A 109 -3.82 -12.81 28.65
C GLU A 109 -5.12 -12.91 27.81
N GLY A 110 -5.09 -13.76 26.78
CA GLY A 110 -6.21 -13.96 25.84
C GLY A 110 -6.31 -12.93 24.70
N GLU A 111 -5.45 -11.93 24.66
CA GLU A 111 -5.37 -10.99 23.54
C GLU A 111 -4.42 -11.53 22.47
N ALA A 112 -4.94 -11.71 21.27
CA ALA A 112 -4.14 -12.15 20.13
C ALA A 112 -3.48 -10.97 19.41
N SER A 113 -2.33 -11.23 18.77
CA SER A 113 -1.69 -10.25 17.90
C SER A 113 -2.66 -9.76 16.82
N GLY A 114 -2.86 -8.45 16.75
CA GLY A 114 -3.67 -7.81 15.69
C GLY A 114 -2.95 -7.77 14.34
N TRP A 115 -1.64 -7.89 14.36
CA TRP A 115 -0.80 -7.94 13.16
C TRP A 115 -0.70 -9.39 12.68
N ARG A 116 -1.77 -9.91 12.11
CA ARG A 116 -1.74 -11.27 11.55
C ARG A 116 -1.28 -11.21 10.10
N ILE A 117 -0.25 -12.01 9.80
CA ILE A 117 0.16 -12.32 8.41
C ILE A 117 -0.93 -13.18 7.72
N THR A 118 -2.00 -13.50 8.43
CA THR A 118 -3.11 -14.29 7.88
C THR A 118 -3.69 -13.70 6.61
N GLY A 119 -3.73 -12.35 6.44
CA GLY A 119 -4.12 -11.69 5.20
C GLY A 119 -3.15 -11.94 4.02
N TRP A 120 -1.98 -12.54 4.26
CA TRP A 120 -0.98 -12.93 3.26
C TRP A 120 -1.05 -14.42 2.90
N MET A 121 -1.92 -15.17 3.56
CA MET A 121 -2.18 -16.57 3.23
C MET A 121 -3.17 -16.63 2.06
N GLU A 122 -2.86 -17.41 1.05
CA GLU A 122 -3.73 -17.58 -0.12
C GLU A 122 -5.18 -17.92 0.24
N GLN A 123 -5.39 -18.74 1.28
CA GLN A 123 -6.72 -19.12 1.73
C GLN A 123 -7.52 -17.94 2.26
N VAL A 124 -6.89 -17.03 3.03
CA VAL A 124 -7.55 -15.81 3.52
C VAL A 124 -7.85 -14.86 2.37
N ALA A 125 -6.87 -14.65 1.48
CA ALA A 125 -7.09 -13.82 0.29
C ALA A 125 -8.21 -14.39 -0.62
N ARG A 126 -8.32 -15.72 -0.75
CA ARG A 126 -9.43 -16.34 -1.51
C ARG A 126 -10.78 -16.13 -0.85
N SER A 127 -10.89 -16.27 0.48
CA SER A 127 -12.14 -15.98 1.20
C SER A 127 -12.52 -14.49 1.12
N GLN A 128 -11.55 -13.58 1.13
CA GLN A 128 -11.77 -12.16 0.89
C GLN A 128 -12.29 -11.89 -0.53
N LEU A 129 -11.74 -12.58 -1.54
CA LEU A 129 -12.21 -12.47 -2.91
C LEU A 129 -13.62 -13.03 -3.10
N ASP A 130 -13.96 -14.13 -2.42
CA ASP A 130 -15.31 -14.69 -2.47
C ASP A 130 -16.35 -13.66 -2.02
N VAL A 131 -16.06 -12.92 -0.95
CA VAL A 131 -16.88 -11.80 -0.49
C VAL A 131 -16.81 -10.62 -1.49
N ALA A 132 -15.60 -10.20 -1.89
CA ALA A 132 -15.43 -9.00 -2.70
C ALA A 132 -16.16 -9.04 -4.05
N PHE A 133 -16.30 -10.22 -4.66
CA PHE A 133 -17.01 -10.38 -5.93
C PHE A 133 -18.54 -10.21 -5.83
N ASP A 134 -19.09 -10.19 -4.64
CA ASP A 134 -20.52 -9.86 -4.40
C ASP A 134 -20.75 -8.33 -4.36
N TYR A 135 -19.67 -7.52 -4.37
CA TYR A 135 -19.73 -6.06 -4.31
C TYR A 135 -19.37 -5.42 -5.68
N PRO A 136 -19.82 -4.18 -5.96
CA PRO A 136 -19.63 -3.53 -7.25
C PRO A 136 -18.22 -2.95 -7.44
N ILE A 137 -17.19 -3.68 -7.01
CA ILE A 137 -15.80 -3.27 -7.25
C ILE A 137 -15.50 -3.26 -8.75
N LYS A 138 -14.65 -2.33 -9.20
CA LYS A 138 -14.26 -2.18 -10.61
C LYS A 138 -12.80 -2.51 -10.88
N LEU A 139 -12.00 -2.59 -9.84
CA LEU A 139 -10.57 -2.89 -9.93
C LEU A 139 -10.18 -3.82 -8.77
N LEU A 140 -9.46 -4.87 -9.10
CA LEU A 140 -8.80 -5.77 -8.15
C LEU A 140 -7.29 -5.61 -8.30
N ALA A 141 -6.61 -5.06 -7.29
CA ALA A 141 -5.15 -4.91 -7.28
C ALA A 141 -4.47 -6.02 -6.48
N ASN A 142 -3.23 -6.34 -6.82
CA ASN A 142 -2.37 -7.22 -6.01
C ASN A 142 -0.96 -6.66 -5.87
N ALA A 143 -0.53 -6.48 -4.62
CA ALA A 143 0.76 -5.86 -4.29
C ALA A 143 1.97 -6.81 -4.40
N LEU A 144 1.80 -8.13 -4.39
CA LEU A 144 2.88 -9.11 -4.31
C LEU A 144 3.02 -10.04 -5.52
N GLY A 145 2.91 -9.49 -6.70
CA GLY A 145 3.04 -10.22 -7.95
C GLY A 145 1.72 -10.32 -8.72
N SER A 146 1.65 -11.16 -9.75
CA SER A 146 0.38 -11.44 -10.44
C SER A 146 -0.48 -12.36 -9.58
N PRO A 147 -1.79 -12.09 -9.46
CA PRO A 147 -2.72 -13.07 -8.90
C PRO A 147 -2.69 -14.40 -9.68
N PRO A 148 -3.12 -15.51 -9.08
CA PRO A 148 -3.27 -16.77 -9.80
C PRO A 148 -4.19 -16.65 -11.04
N PRO A 149 -3.92 -17.40 -12.13
CA PRO A 149 -4.69 -17.26 -13.38
C PRO A 149 -6.20 -17.51 -13.24
N ASP A 150 -6.62 -18.33 -12.28
CA ASP A 150 -8.04 -18.58 -11.97
C ASP A 150 -8.69 -17.34 -11.35
N VAL A 151 -7.96 -16.58 -10.53
CA VAL A 151 -8.43 -15.31 -9.93
C VAL A 151 -8.56 -14.22 -11.00
N VAL A 152 -7.59 -14.11 -11.90
CA VAL A 152 -7.65 -13.17 -13.03
C VAL A 152 -8.88 -13.45 -13.91
N ARG A 153 -9.08 -14.71 -14.31
CA ARG A 153 -10.28 -15.10 -15.09
C ARG A 153 -11.57 -14.77 -14.35
N ARG A 154 -11.65 -15.12 -13.05
CA ARG A 154 -12.85 -14.85 -12.25
C ARG A 154 -13.14 -13.35 -12.13
N ALA A 155 -12.14 -12.50 -11.98
CA ALA A 155 -12.30 -11.05 -12.00
C ALA A 155 -12.87 -10.56 -13.35
N HIS A 156 -12.30 -11.05 -14.47
CA HIS A 156 -12.78 -10.72 -15.80
C HIS A 156 -14.23 -11.19 -16.04
N ASP A 157 -14.61 -12.38 -15.55
CA ASP A 157 -15.99 -12.88 -15.64
C ASP A 157 -17.01 -11.97 -14.91
N HIS A 158 -16.54 -11.19 -13.92
CA HIS A 158 -17.35 -10.18 -13.21
C HIS A 158 -17.19 -8.76 -13.80
N GLY A 159 -16.43 -8.60 -14.89
CA GLY A 159 -16.16 -7.28 -15.51
C GLY A 159 -15.26 -6.39 -14.67
N ILE A 160 -14.39 -6.98 -13.83
CA ILE A 160 -13.46 -6.30 -12.94
C ILE A 160 -12.07 -6.32 -13.57
N LEU A 161 -11.44 -5.13 -13.72
CA LEU A 161 -10.05 -5.04 -14.17
C LEU A 161 -9.09 -5.51 -13.08
N VAL A 162 -7.98 -6.13 -13.48
CA VAL A 162 -6.95 -6.60 -12.55
C VAL A 162 -5.70 -5.73 -12.68
N ALA A 163 -5.21 -5.22 -11.54
CA ALA A 163 -3.98 -4.44 -11.46
C ALA A 163 -2.89 -5.20 -10.70
N ALA A 164 -1.62 -4.98 -11.07
CA ALA A 164 -0.48 -5.51 -10.32
C ALA A 164 0.65 -4.49 -10.19
N LEU A 165 1.32 -4.49 -9.02
CA LEU A 165 2.40 -3.56 -8.71
C LEU A 165 3.74 -4.08 -9.26
N ALA A 166 4.45 -3.23 -9.99
CA ALA A 166 5.73 -3.54 -10.62
C ALA A 166 6.82 -2.54 -10.20
N GLY A 167 7.91 -3.04 -9.63
CA GLY A 167 9.11 -2.26 -9.30
C GLY A 167 10.19 -2.31 -10.40
N SER A 168 9.90 -2.88 -11.57
CA SER A 168 10.80 -2.93 -12.73
C SER A 168 10.06 -3.24 -14.02
N PRO A 169 10.60 -2.87 -15.21
CA PRO A 169 10.01 -3.22 -16.50
C PRO A 169 9.90 -4.74 -16.71
N ARG A 170 10.80 -5.53 -16.13
CA ARG A 170 10.74 -7.00 -16.19
C ARG A 170 9.51 -7.53 -15.42
N HIS A 171 9.22 -6.99 -14.23
CA HIS A 171 8.03 -7.37 -13.47
C HIS A 171 6.76 -6.98 -14.23
N ALA A 172 6.73 -5.79 -14.82
CA ALA A 172 5.60 -5.31 -15.60
C ALA A 172 5.28 -6.23 -16.81
N ARG A 173 6.29 -6.65 -17.57
CA ARG A 173 6.11 -7.63 -18.67
C ARG A 173 5.56 -8.97 -18.17
N HIS A 174 6.06 -9.46 -17.04
CA HIS A 174 5.54 -10.69 -16.46
C HIS A 174 4.07 -10.57 -16.08
N HIS A 175 3.65 -9.41 -15.57
CA HIS A 175 2.23 -9.13 -15.30
C HIS A 175 1.40 -9.08 -16.58
N GLN A 176 1.89 -8.44 -17.63
CA GLN A 176 1.24 -8.43 -18.95
C GLN A 176 1.04 -9.85 -19.49
N GLU A 177 2.07 -10.71 -19.42
CA GLU A 177 2.02 -12.12 -19.82
C GLU A 177 1.01 -12.94 -18.98
N ALA A 178 0.78 -12.53 -17.72
CA ALA A 178 -0.20 -13.13 -16.83
C ALA A 178 -1.65 -12.64 -17.04
N GLY A 179 -1.89 -11.75 -18.02
CA GLY A 179 -3.23 -11.24 -18.34
C GLY A 179 -3.71 -10.11 -17.42
N ILE A 180 -2.79 -9.37 -16.81
CA ILE A 180 -3.10 -8.19 -15.99
C ILE A 180 -3.47 -7.02 -16.89
N ASP A 181 -4.50 -6.25 -16.51
CA ASP A 181 -5.06 -5.17 -17.32
C ASP A 181 -4.40 -3.81 -17.02
N VAL A 182 -3.92 -3.59 -15.80
CA VAL A 182 -3.35 -2.31 -15.35
C VAL A 182 -2.05 -2.56 -14.60
N ILE A 183 -0.98 -1.85 -14.95
CA ILE A 183 0.30 -1.94 -14.25
C ILE A 183 0.49 -0.72 -13.34
N VAL A 184 0.75 -0.96 -12.05
CA VAL A 184 1.13 0.10 -11.12
C VAL A 184 2.66 0.15 -11.02
N ALA A 185 3.28 1.11 -11.70
CA ALA A 185 4.73 1.33 -11.69
C ALA A 185 5.14 1.98 -10.37
N GLN A 186 5.54 1.17 -9.39
CA GLN A 186 5.84 1.61 -8.04
C GLN A 186 7.34 1.84 -7.84
N GLY A 187 7.73 3.12 -7.80
CA GLY A 187 9.11 3.54 -7.62
C GLY A 187 9.65 3.43 -6.20
N TYR A 188 10.96 3.63 -6.09
CA TYR A 188 11.75 3.52 -4.86
C TYR A 188 11.23 4.41 -3.71
N GLU A 189 10.62 5.56 -4.02
CA GLU A 189 10.15 6.57 -3.06
C GLU A 189 8.83 6.18 -2.37
N ALA A 190 8.14 5.14 -2.86
CA ALA A 190 6.87 4.70 -2.30
C ALA A 190 7.01 4.14 -0.87
N GLY A 191 5.94 4.20 -0.10
CA GLY A 191 5.80 3.47 1.17
C GLY A 191 5.53 1.98 0.95
N GLY A 192 5.87 1.16 1.94
CA GLY A 192 5.74 -0.29 1.85
C GLY A 192 6.81 -0.94 0.97
N HIS A 193 6.50 -2.12 0.42
CA HIS A 193 7.45 -2.88 -0.40
C HIS A 193 7.76 -2.16 -1.72
N THR A 194 9.03 -1.88 -1.98
CA THR A 194 9.46 -1.15 -3.18
C THR A 194 10.62 -1.85 -3.89
N GLY A 195 10.72 -1.59 -5.20
CA GLY A 195 11.93 -1.84 -5.99
C GLY A 195 13.05 -0.84 -5.69
N GLU A 196 14.04 -0.76 -6.56
CA GLU A 196 15.23 0.10 -6.41
C GLU A 196 15.24 1.25 -7.43
N ILE A 197 14.32 1.25 -8.38
CA ILE A 197 14.26 2.25 -9.46
C ILE A 197 13.37 3.41 -9.00
N ALA A 198 13.88 4.63 -9.12
CA ALA A 198 13.13 5.83 -8.82
C ALA A 198 11.93 6.02 -9.76
N THR A 199 10.84 6.63 -9.27
CA THR A 199 9.57 6.79 -10.00
C THR A 199 9.74 7.50 -11.34
N MET A 200 10.55 8.56 -11.37
CA MET A 200 10.84 9.33 -12.59
C MET A 200 11.52 8.49 -13.69
N VAL A 201 12.32 7.48 -13.32
CA VAL A 201 12.99 6.56 -14.26
C VAL A 201 12.08 5.39 -14.59
N LEU A 202 11.45 4.79 -13.55
CA LEU A 202 10.64 3.58 -13.69
C LEU A 202 9.42 3.78 -14.57
N THR A 203 8.66 4.87 -14.35
CA THR A 203 7.37 5.07 -15.01
C THR A 203 7.48 5.04 -16.54
N PRO A 204 8.33 5.84 -17.23
CA PRO A 204 8.41 5.80 -18.69
C PRO A 204 9.01 4.51 -19.23
N GLU A 205 9.84 3.81 -18.46
CA GLU A 205 10.35 2.50 -18.86
C GLU A 205 9.27 1.44 -18.82
N VAL A 206 8.42 1.43 -17.79
CA VAL A 206 7.29 0.51 -17.69
C VAL A 206 6.27 0.81 -18.76
N VAL A 207 5.89 2.08 -18.99
CA VAL A 207 4.98 2.48 -20.07
C VAL A 207 5.42 1.87 -21.41
N ARG A 208 6.68 2.08 -21.81
CA ARG A 208 7.20 1.51 -23.05
C ARG A 208 7.29 -0.01 -23.06
N ALA A 209 7.48 -0.63 -21.89
CA ALA A 209 7.68 -2.07 -21.80
C ALA A 209 6.40 -2.89 -21.97
N VAL A 210 5.25 -2.30 -21.65
CA VAL A 210 3.94 -2.98 -21.60
C VAL A 210 2.90 -2.37 -22.54
N ASP A 211 3.31 -1.42 -23.39
CA ASP A 211 2.40 -0.83 -24.41
C ASP A 211 1.62 -1.94 -25.14
N PRO A 212 0.28 -1.84 -25.27
CA PRO A 212 -0.60 -0.71 -24.99
C PRO A 212 -1.27 -0.71 -23.60
N LEU A 213 -0.83 -1.53 -22.64
CA LEU A 213 -1.47 -1.57 -21.32
C LEU A 213 -1.37 -0.22 -20.56
N PRO A 214 -2.45 0.22 -19.88
CA PRO A 214 -2.41 1.40 -19.05
C PRO A 214 -1.48 1.21 -17.84
N VAL A 215 -0.74 2.27 -17.51
CA VAL A 215 0.20 2.31 -16.39
C VAL A 215 -0.21 3.40 -15.42
N LEU A 216 -0.21 3.13 -14.13
CA LEU A 216 -0.35 4.10 -13.05
C LEU A 216 1.03 4.38 -12.45
N ALA A 217 1.40 5.65 -12.33
CA ALA A 217 2.64 6.06 -11.67
C ALA A 217 2.45 6.08 -10.15
N ALA A 218 3.33 5.41 -9.39
CA ALA A 218 3.25 5.30 -7.94
C ALA A 218 4.61 5.56 -7.28
N GLY A 219 4.59 6.21 -6.11
CA GLY A 219 5.79 6.49 -5.32
C GLY A 219 6.24 7.94 -5.38
N GLY A 220 6.34 8.58 -4.22
CA GLY A 220 6.78 9.97 -4.08
C GLY A 220 5.82 11.02 -4.64
N ILE A 221 4.59 10.65 -4.99
CA ILE A 221 3.58 11.54 -5.57
C ILE A 221 2.58 11.94 -4.48
N GLY A 222 2.35 13.25 -4.32
CA GLY A 222 1.41 13.82 -3.35
C GLY A 222 1.06 15.28 -3.64
N THR A 223 1.53 15.84 -4.79
CA THR A 223 1.15 17.17 -5.26
C THR A 223 0.64 17.13 -6.69
N GLY A 224 -0.15 18.15 -7.07
CA GLY A 224 -0.68 18.23 -8.43
C GLY A 224 0.40 18.37 -9.49
N GLU A 225 1.51 19.01 -9.17
CA GLU A 225 2.67 19.13 -10.05
C GLU A 225 3.31 17.73 -10.32
N GLN A 226 3.32 16.86 -9.30
CA GLN A 226 3.81 15.50 -9.45
C GLN A 226 2.80 14.62 -10.22
N VAL A 227 1.49 14.86 -10.06
CA VAL A 227 0.45 14.23 -10.89
C VAL A 227 0.67 14.57 -12.36
N ALA A 228 0.87 15.87 -12.68
CA ALA A 228 1.13 16.32 -14.05
C ALA A 228 2.42 15.67 -14.61
N ALA A 229 3.46 15.56 -13.80
CA ALA A 229 4.70 14.88 -14.20
C ALA A 229 4.48 13.39 -14.50
N GLY A 230 3.73 12.66 -13.65
CA GLY A 230 3.38 11.25 -13.88
C GLY A 230 2.65 11.04 -15.20
N LEU A 231 1.64 11.87 -15.50
CA LEU A 231 0.92 11.81 -16.77
C LEU A 231 1.82 12.19 -17.96
N ALA A 232 2.72 13.18 -17.81
CA ALA A 232 3.68 13.55 -18.86
C ALA A 232 4.72 12.44 -19.15
N LEU A 233 4.99 11.55 -18.22
CA LEU A 233 5.83 10.36 -18.40
C LEU A 233 5.11 9.22 -19.14
N GLY A 234 3.82 9.41 -19.50
CA GLY A 234 3.00 8.47 -20.25
C GLY A 234 2.07 7.60 -19.37
N ALA A 235 2.00 7.84 -18.08
CA ALA A 235 1.04 7.14 -17.22
C ALA A 235 -0.41 7.55 -17.53
N GLN A 236 -1.35 6.63 -17.33
CA GLN A 236 -2.80 6.85 -17.45
C GLN A 236 -3.45 7.30 -16.13
N GLY A 237 -2.63 7.54 -15.11
CA GLY A 237 -3.03 8.02 -13.81
C GLY A 237 -1.90 7.88 -12.79
N VAL A 238 -2.19 8.29 -11.56
CA VAL A 238 -1.28 8.17 -10.42
C VAL A 238 -1.90 7.31 -9.32
N TRP A 239 -1.05 6.54 -8.63
CA TRP A 239 -1.45 5.70 -7.50
C TRP A 239 -0.82 6.26 -6.23
N LEU A 240 -1.63 6.82 -5.35
CA LEU A 240 -1.23 7.52 -4.14
C LEU A 240 -1.59 6.69 -2.90
N GLY A 241 -0.67 6.59 -1.95
CA GLY A 241 -0.89 5.88 -0.68
C GLY A 241 -0.63 6.78 0.52
N SER A 242 0.62 7.19 0.71
CA SER A 242 1.09 7.84 1.94
C SER A 242 0.35 9.14 2.27
N VAL A 243 0.02 9.94 1.26
CA VAL A 243 -0.65 11.24 1.44
C VAL A 243 -2.01 11.14 2.15
N TRP A 244 -2.62 9.97 2.12
CA TRP A 244 -3.89 9.70 2.78
C TRP A 244 -3.77 9.36 4.27
N LEU A 245 -2.57 9.04 4.77
CA LEU A 245 -2.37 8.61 6.16
C LEU A 245 -2.63 9.72 7.19
N THR A 246 -2.53 10.99 6.80
CA THR A 246 -2.76 12.14 7.68
C THR A 246 -4.06 12.88 7.38
N THR A 247 -4.99 12.24 6.66
CA THR A 247 -6.32 12.82 6.43
C THR A 247 -7.23 12.64 7.65
N GLU A 248 -8.23 13.51 7.77
CA GLU A 248 -9.22 13.49 8.86
C GLU A 248 -10.02 12.17 8.87
N GLU A 249 -10.24 11.59 7.68
CA GLU A 249 -10.96 10.34 7.49
C GLU A 249 -10.07 9.10 7.79
N ALA A 250 -8.76 9.28 7.96
CA ALA A 250 -7.87 8.18 8.32
C ALA A 250 -8.05 7.84 9.81
N GLU A 251 -8.56 6.66 10.07
CA GLU A 251 -8.73 6.12 11.42
C GLU A 251 -7.38 5.61 11.98
N LEU A 252 -6.41 6.51 12.06
CA LEU A 252 -5.19 6.24 12.81
C LEU A 252 -5.50 6.31 14.30
N HIS A 253 -5.67 5.15 14.93
CA HIS A 253 -6.00 5.05 16.36
C HIS A 253 -4.85 5.47 17.30
N SER A 254 -3.74 6.00 16.75
CA SER A 254 -2.56 6.45 17.49
C SER A 254 -2.29 7.92 17.22
N PRO A 255 -2.64 8.82 18.20
CA PRO A 255 -2.29 10.23 18.14
C PRO A 255 -0.77 10.45 18.01
N LEU A 256 0.03 9.60 18.65
CA LEU A 256 1.48 9.66 18.59
C LEU A 256 2.00 9.37 17.17
N LEU A 257 1.47 8.34 16.52
CA LEU A 257 1.85 8.02 15.15
C LEU A 257 1.48 9.16 14.19
N MET A 258 0.31 9.79 14.38
CA MET A 258 -0.09 10.98 13.63
C MET A 258 0.93 12.12 13.82
N GLN A 259 1.34 12.42 15.05
CA GLN A 259 2.34 13.45 15.33
C GLN A 259 3.68 13.14 14.64
N LYS A 260 4.13 11.88 14.69
CA LYS A 260 5.36 11.44 14.01
C LYS A 260 5.27 11.64 12.51
N LEU A 261 4.15 11.28 11.88
CA LEU A 261 3.94 11.48 10.44
C LEU A 261 3.94 12.96 10.05
N LEU A 262 3.27 13.82 10.83
CA LEU A 262 3.20 15.26 10.58
C LEU A 262 4.55 15.97 10.78
N ALA A 263 5.43 15.43 11.63
CA ALA A 263 6.74 16.00 11.91
C ALA A 263 7.84 15.47 10.98
N ALA A 264 7.62 14.34 10.30
CA ALA A 264 8.63 13.66 9.52
C ALA A 264 8.99 14.40 8.22
N GLY A 265 10.28 14.42 7.88
CA GLY A 265 10.78 14.82 6.57
C GLY A 265 11.06 13.63 5.65
N PRO A 266 11.41 13.88 4.37
CA PRO A 266 11.71 12.80 3.41
C PRO A 266 12.88 11.90 3.86
N GLY A 267 13.83 12.46 4.61
CA GLY A 267 15.00 11.76 5.17
C GLY A 267 14.70 10.87 6.37
N ASP A 268 13.53 11.03 6.98
CA ASP A 268 13.10 10.24 8.14
C ASP A 268 12.42 8.92 7.76
N THR A 269 12.53 8.52 6.48
CA THR A 269 12.11 7.22 6.01
C THR A 269 13.30 6.33 5.70
N VAL A 270 13.20 5.06 6.04
CA VAL A 270 14.20 4.05 5.70
C VAL A 270 13.56 2.89 4.96
N ARG A 271 14.31 2.27 4.05
CA ARG A 271 13.91 1.05 3.38
C ARG A 271 14.58 -0.12 4.09
N SER A 272 13.87 -0.71 5.04
CA SER A 272 14.34 -1.79 5.92
C SER A 272 13.62 -3.10 5.64
N ARG A 273 14.22 -4.21 6.07
CA ARG A 273 13.61 -5.55 6.05
C ARG A 273 12.94 -5.92 7.38
N ALA A 274 12.98 -5.04 8.37
CA ALA A 274 12.50 -5.26 9.73
C ALA A 274 11.04 -5.74 9.82
N LEU A 275 10.21 -5.38 8.84
CA LEU A 275 8.77 -5.64 8.86
C LEU A 275 8.42 -7.05 8.37
N THR A 276 8.99 -7.47 7.25
CA THR A 276 8.55 -8.69 6.55
C THR A 276 9.69 -9.55 6.00
N GLY A 277 10.93 -9.11 6.14
CA GLY A 277 12.08 -9.74 5.51
C GLY A 277 12.31 -9.32 4.04
N LYS A 278 11.37 -8.60 3.42
CA LYS A 278 11.56 -7.90 2.14
C LYS A 278 11.75 -6.41 2.37
N PRO A 279 12.54 -5.72 1.52
CA PRO A 279 12.70 -4.27 1.66
C PRO A 279 11.37 -3.54 1.57
N ALA A 280 11.03 -2.79 2.62
CA ALA A 280 9.83 -1.97 2.71
C ALA A 280 10.19 -0.59 3.27
N ARG A 281 9.72 0.49 2.64
CA ARG A 281 9.93 1.86 3.13
C ARG A 281 8.93 2.18 4.21
N GLN A 282 9.45 2.69 5.33
CA GLN A 282 8.68 3.05 6.52
C GLN A 282 9.36 4.21 7.26
N LEU A 283 8.70 4.79 8.25
CA LEU A 283 9.36 5.71 9.17
C LEU A 283 10.58 5.02 9.80
N ARG A 284 11.69 5.75 9.87
CA ARG A 284 12.87 5.30 10.61
C ARG A 284 12.59 5.36 12.10
N THR A 285 12.86 4.28 12.81
CA THR A 285 12.65 4.14 14.25
C THR A 285 13.78 3.32 14.85
N GLU A 286 13.90 3.29 16.17
CA GLU A 286 14.86 2.41 16.84
C GLU A 286 14.57 0.92 16.56
N TRP A 287 13.32 0.56 16.18
CA TRP A 287 13.00 -0.79 15.69
C TRP A 287 13.67 -1.09 14.36
N THR A 288 13.61 -0.18 13.40
CA THR A 288 14.29 -0.37 12.11
C THR A 288 15.79 -0.38 12.26
N ASP A 289 16.33 0.51 13.10
CA ASP A 289 17.77 0.61 13.35
C ASP A 289 18.31 -0.66 14.05
N ALA A 290 17.56 -1.25 14.98
CA ALA A 290 17.93 -2.50 15.63
C ALA A 290 18.06 -3.67 14.63
N TRP A 291 17.15 -3.78 13.66
CA TRP A 291 17.19 -4.82 12.64
C TRP A 291 18.23 -4.58 11.54
N ASP A 292 18.63 -3.33 11.31
CA ASP A 292 19.65 -2.95 10.35
C ASP A 292 21.07 -2.88 10.99
N ASP A 293 21.17 -3.10 12.31
CA ASP A 293 22.44 -3.16 13.03
C ASP A 293 23.23 -4.45 12.63
N PRO A 294 24.46 -4.32 12.10
CA PRO A 294 25.30 -5.48 11.76
C PRO A 294 25.64 -6.39 12.95
N ALA A 295 25.55 -5.89 14.19
CA ALA A 295 25.77 -6.68 15.41
C ALA A 295 24.55 -7.55 15.78
N GLY A 296 23.39 -7.29 15.21
CA GLY A 296 22.16 -8.06 15.40
C GLY A 296 22.16 -9.37 14.60
N PRO A 297 21.12 -10.21 14.79
CA PRO A 297 20.99 -11.49 14.09
C PRO A 297 20.66 -11.35 12.59
N GLY A 298 20.39 -10.12 12.14
CA GLY A 298 19.85 -9.85 10.81
C GLY A 298 18.38 -10.24 10.66
N THR A 299 17.79 -9.89 9.53
CA THR A 299 16.38 -10.20 9.25
C THR A 299 16.22 -11.56 8.60
N LEU A 300 15.15 -12.28 8.95
CA LEU A 300 14.76 -13.52 8.30
C LEU A 300 14.09 -13.24 6.93
N PRO A 301 14.13 -14.20 5.98
CA PRO A 301 13.38 -14.06 4.74
C PRO A 301 11.86 -14.12 5.01
N MET A 302 11.07 -13.44 4.14
CA MET A 302 9.62 -13.57 4.16
C MET A 302 9.18 -15.02 3.87
N PRO A 303 8.20 -15.60 4.62
CA PRO A 303 7.31 -14.95 5.59
C PRO A 303 7.82 -14.94 7.04
N LEU A 304 8.98 -15.58 7.35
CA LEU A 304 9.47 -15.80 8.70
C LEU A 304 9.63 -14.52 9.52
N GLN A 305 10.19 -13.47 8.92
CA GLN A 305 10.37 -12.19 9.61
C GLN A 305 9.04 -11.61 10.08
N GLY A 306 8.06 -11.60 9.20
CA GLY A 306 6.76 -11.04 9.54
C GLY A 306 6.04 -11.82 10.64
N LEU A 307 6.13 -13.17 10.65
CA LEU A 307 5.61 -14.01 11.73
C LEU A 307 6.33 -13.71 13.06
N LEU A 308 7.66 -13.65 13.01
CA LEU A 308 8.49 -13.36 14.17
C LEU A 308 8.11 -12.04 14.85
N VAL A 309 7.86 -10.98 14.08
CA VAL A 309 7.68 -9.62 14.62
C VAL A 309 6.21 -9.22 14.83
N ALA A 310 5.26 -10.06 14.45
CA ALA A 310 3.83 -9.73 14.49
C ALA A 310 3.33 -9.32 15.88
N ASP A 311 3.69 -10.11 16.91
CA ASP A 311 3.36 -9.80 18.31
C ASP A 311 4.04 -8.52 18.77
N ALA A 312 5.33 -8.37 18.48
CA ALA A 312 6.11 -7.20 18.86
C ALA A 312 5.52 -5.91 18.27
N LEU A 313 5.15 -5.90 16.99
CA LEU A 313 4.55 -4.75 16.35
C LEU A 313 3.17 -4.41 16.93
N THR A 314 2.38 -5.43 17.28
CA THR A 314 1.11 -5.23 17.98
C THR A 314 1.30 -4.59 19.35
N ARG A 315 2.29 -5.07 20.12
CA ARG A 315 2.64 -4.50 21.44
C ARG A 315 3.12 -3.06 21.31
N ILE A 316 4.04 -2.78 20.38
CA ILE A 316 4.56 -1.43 20.10
C ILE A 316 3.42 -0.47 19.77
N GLN A 317 2.50 -0.89 18.93
CA GLN A 317 1.33 -0.08 18.54
C GLN A 317 0.37 0.12 19.70
N LYS A 318 0.01 -0.96 20.42
CA LYS A 318 -0.92 -0.93 21.54
C LYS A 318 -0.46 0.00 22.67
N TYR A 319 0.83 -0.06 23.00
CA TYR A 319 1.42 0.72 24.07
C TYR A 319 2.05 2.04 23.61
N GLU A 320 1.85 2.39 22.34
CA GLU A 320 2.36 3.62 21.72
C GLU A 320 3.83 3.89 22.10
N THR A 321 4.69 2.87 21.96
CA THR A 321 6.09 2.99 22.36
C THR A 321 6.84 3.88 21.39
N GLU A 322 7.01 5.14 21.71
CA GLU A 322 7.47 6.22 20.83
C GLU A 322 8.73 5.88 20.05
N PRO A 323 9.85 5.39 20.65
CA PRO A 323 11.08 5.13 19.90
C PRO A 323 10.95 4.00 18.86
N LEU A 324 10.02 3.06 19.07
CA LEU A 324 9.83 1.90 18.21
C LEU A 324 8.65 2.07 17.22
N LEU A 325 7.70 2.96 17.53
CA LEU A 325 6.46 3.10 16.78
C LEU A 325 6.70 3.71 15.40
N GLY A 326 6.35 2.96 14.36
CA GLY A 326 6.45 3.39 12.96
C GLY A 326 5.35 2.79 12.10
N THR A 327 5.32 3.21 10.84
CA THR A 327 4.38 2.72 9.83
C THR A 327 5.01 2.79 8.45
N PRO A 328 4.60 1.94 7.49
CA PRO A 328 4.96 2.11 6.09
C PRO A 328 4.51 3.48 5.57
N VAL A 329 5.45 4.26 5.05
CA VAL A 329 5.20 5.58 4.46
C VAL A 329 6.29 5.92 3.45
N GLY A 330 5.93 6.59 2.35
CA GLY A 330 6.87 7.03 1.32
C GLY A 330 7.57 8.34 1.65
N GLN A 331 8.56 8.72 0.83
CA GLN A 331 9.33 9.95 1.01
C GLN A 331 8.48 11.23 0.88
N ILE A 332 7.25 11.12 0.36
CA ILE A 332 6.29 12.23 0.31
C ILE A 332 5.87 12.69 1.72
N VAL A 333 6.16 11.95 2.77
CA VAL A 333 5.83 12.29 4.16
C VAL A 333 6.23 13.71 4.53
N GLY A 334 7.34 14.23 4.00
CA GLY A 334 7.78 15.60 4.23
C GLY A 334 6.83 16.70 3.71
N GLN A 335 5.79 16.34 2.97
CA GLN A 335 4.72 17.24 2.53
C GLN A 335 3.40 17.03 3.28
N MET A 336 3.35 16.06 4.19
CA MET A 336 2.19 15.69 5.01
C MET A 336 2.26 16.39 6.38
N ASN A 337 2.33 17.71 6.39
CA ASN A 337 2.64 18.53 7.58
C ASN A 337 1.40 19.09 8.32
N SER A 338 0.21 18.69 7.91
CA SER A 338 -1.06 19.07 8.56
C SER A 338 -2.12 18.02 8.30
N THR A 339 -3.02 17.81 9.26
CA THR A 339 -4.22 17.02 9.07
C THR A 339 -5.23 17.80 8.24
N ARG A 340 -5.81 17.16 7.23
CA ARG A 340 -6.74 17.77 6.26
C ARG A 340 -7.74 16.73 5.80
N SER A 341 -8.93 17.17 5.36
CA SER A 341 -9.88 16.24 4.73
C SER A 341 -9.33 15.71 3.40
N VAL A 342 -9.77 14.52 2.99
CA VAL A 342 -9.48 13.96 1.66
C VAL A 342 -9.86 14.94 0.56
N GLN A 343 -11.02 15.62 0.68
CA GLN A 343 -11.45 16.63 -0.28
C GLN A 343 -10.45 17.78 -0.40
N ALA A 344 -9.94 18.30 0.73
CA ALA A 344 -8.95 19.37 0.71
C ALA A 344 -7.62 18.96 0.07
N VAL A 345 -7.19 17.71 0.28
CA VAL A 345 -6.02 17.14 -0.43
C VAL A 345 -6.29 17.06 -1.92
N PHE A 346 -7.48 16.59 -2.30
CA PHE A 346 -7.87 16.45 -3.70
C PHE A 346 -7.95 17.80 -4.43
N ASP A 347 -8.48 18.83 -3.77
CA ASP A 347 -8.53 20.20 -4.30
C ASP A 347 -7.12 20.75 -4.56
N ASP A 348 -6.17 20.46 -3.68
CA ASP A 348 -4.77 20.87 -3.88
C ASP A 348 -4.09 20.11 -5.02
N LEU A 349 -4.37 18.81 -5.16
CA LEU A 349 -3.90 18.02 -6.31
C LEU A 349 -4.42 18.62 -7.63
N THR A 350 -5.70 18.96 -7.68
CA THR A 350 -6.32 19.53 -8.88
C THR A 350 -5.74 20.90 -9.20
N ARG A 351 -5.68 21.82 -8.23
CA ARG A 351 -5.09 23.16 -8.43
C ARG A 351 -3.60 23.10 -8.79
N GLY A 352 -2.84 22.20 -8.17
CA GLY A 352 -1.43 22.03 -8.48
C GLY A 352 -1.20 21.48 -9.89
N PHE A 353 -2.04 20.56 -10.32
CA PHE A 353 -2.03 20.04 -11.69
C PHE A 353 -2.29 21.16 -12.72
N GLU A 354 -3.33 21.96 -12.53
CA GLU A 354 -3.65 23.08 -13.40
C GLU A 354 -2.50 24.08 -13.51
N ARG A 355 -1.92 24.47 -12.36
CA ARG A 355 -0.72 25.35 -12.34
C ARG A 355 0.45 24.77 -13.12
N ALA A 356 0.69 23.46 -13.01
CA ALA A 356 1.75 22.78 -13.74
C ALA A 356 1.54 22.81 -15.25
N ILE A 357 0.31 22.54 -15.71
CA ILE A 357 -0.07 22.58 -17.12
C ILE A 357 0.08 23.99 -17.67
N ASP A 358 -0.41 25.01 -16.97
CA ASP A 358 -0.27 26.41 -17.37
C ASP A 358 1.21 26.84 -17.47
N ARG A 359 2.04 26.39 -16.54
CA ARG A 359 3.49 26.63 -16.59
C ARG A 359 4.13 26.00 -17.82
N ILE A 360 3.80 24.71 -18.10
CA ILE A 360 4.34 23.99 -19.27
C ILE A 360 3.90 24.66 -20.56
N ASN A 361 2.64 25.05 -20.68
CA ASN A 361 2.10 25.75 -21.85
C ASN A 361 2.84 27.08 -22.10
N ARG A 362 3.08 27.89 -21.05
CA ARG A 362 3.88 29.12 -21.17
C ARG A 362 5.30 28.87 -21.65
N ILE A 363 5.96 27.80 -21.14
CA ILE A 363 7.31 27.43 -21.57
C ILE A 363 7.31 26.98 -23.03
N ALA A 364 6.26 26.27 -23.47
CA ALA A 364 6.10 25.81 -24.85
C ALA A 364 5.63 26.91 -25.83
N GLY A 365 5.36 28.13 -25.35
CA GLY A 365 4.84 29.21 -26.18
C GLY A 365 3.39 29.02 -26.64
N ARG A 366 2.59 28.32 -25.86
CA ARG A 366 1.18 28.04 -26.13
C ARG A 366 0.25 28.77 -25.18
#